data_d89efc226532970086b0f89ca5d55eae
#
_entry.id   d89efc226532970086b0f89ca5d55eae
#
_cell.length_a   1.000
_cell.length_b   1.000
_cell.length_c   1.000
_cell.angle_alpha   90.00
_cell.angle_beta   90.00
_cell.angle_gamma   90.00
#
_symmetry.space_group_name_H-M   'P 1'
#
loop_
_entity.id
_entity.type
_entity.pdbx_description
1 polymer ?
#
loop_
_entity_poly.entity_id
_entity_poly.type
_entity_poly.pdbx_seq_one_letter_code
_entity_poly.pdbx_strand_id
1 'polypeptide(L)'
;IGAYQMIQAMIADMATELAAARLLVYWAANLRDESLKTERRCTFEASMAKLFATDVAMKHATNAVQIFGGYGYIRGYAVERIFRDVKILQIFDGTNEIQRGLIAQHLLNIKAW
;
A
#
# COMPACT_ATOMS: atom_id res chain seq x y z
N ILE A 1 -0.88 -25.97 6.76
CA ILE A 1 -1.29 -24.89 7.68
C ILE A 1 -2.54 -24.14 7.19
N GLY A 2 -2.86 -24.18 5.92
CA GLY A 2 -4.05 -23.49 5.35
C GLY A 2 -5.41 -23.97 5.89
N ALA A 3 -5.47 -25.05 6.67
CA ALA A 3 -6.66 -25.50 7.34
C ALA A 3 -6.94 -24.75 8.67
N TYR A 4 -5.99 -24.00 9.19
CA TYR A 4 -6.16 -23.25 10.44
C TYR A 4 -6.92 -21.94 10.19
N GLN A 5 -7.99 -21.71 10.94
CA GLN A 5 -8.87 -20.54 10.78
C GLN A 5 -8.12 -19.20 10.88
N MET A 6 -7.14 -19.09 11.79
CA MET A 6 -6.34 -17.87 11.93
C MET A 6 -5.51 -17.57 10.66
N ILE A 7 -4.98 -18.60 10.01
CA ILE A 7 -4.24 -18.47 8.74
C ILE A 7 -5.21 -18.10 7.61
N GLN A 8 -6.39 -18.72 7.57
CA GLN A 8 -7.43 -18.41 6.59
C GLN A 8 -7.88 -16.95 6.70
N ALA A 9 -8.07 -16.44 7.92
CA ALA A 9 -8.40 -15.04 8.15
C ALA A 9 -7.31 -14.10 7.60
N MET A 10 -6.04 -14.35 7.89
CA MET A 10 -4.92 -13.56 7.35
C MET A 10 -4.92 -13.55 5.82
N ILE A 11 -5.12 -14.71 5.20
CA ILE A 11 -5.13 -14.83 3.73
C ILE A 11 -6.35 -14.11 3.12
N ALA A 12 -7.51 -14.19 3.75
CA ALA A 12 -8.70 -13.48 3.30
C ALA A 12 -8.52 -11.96 3.37
N ASP A 13 -7.95 -11.45 4.46
CA ASP A 13 -7.61 -10.02 4.60
C ASP A 13 -6.60 -9.59 3.54
N MET A 14 -5.54 -10.39 3.31
CA MET A 14 -4.57 -10.13 2.24
C MET A 14 -5.24 -10.00 0.88
N ALA A 15 -6.07 -10.97 0.51
CA ALA A 15 -6.75 -10.96 -0.79
C ALA A 15 -7.65 -9.75 -0.95
N THR A 16 -8.42 -9.42 0.08
CA THR A 16 -9.37 -8.30 0.07
C THR A 16 -8.65 -6.95 -0.02
N GLU A 17 -7.67 -6.72 0.85
CA GLU A 17 -6.95 -5.44 0.89
C GLU A 17 -6.05 -5.23 -0.34
N LEU A 18 -5.45 -6.30 -0.89
CA LEU A 18 -4.70 -6.21 -2.14
C LEU A 18 -5.61 -5.90 -3.34
N ALA A 19 -6.81 -6.45 -3.38
CA ALA A 19 -7.79 -6.11 -4.40
C ALA A 19 -8.20 -4.64 -4.30
N ALA A 20 -8.47 -4.14 -3.10
CA ALA A 20 -8.81 -2.74 -2.85
C ALA A 20 -7.64 -1.80 -3.24
N ALA A 21 -6.41 -2.14 -2.86
CA ALA A 21 -5.22 -1.38 -3.22
C ALA A 21 -5.04 -1.30 -4.75
N ARG A 22 -5.21 -2.42 -5.45
CA ARG A 22 -5.13 -2.49 -6.91
C ARG A 22 -6.17 -1.61 -7.60
N LEU A 23 -7.42 -1.66 -7.15
CA LEU A 23 -8.49 -0.82 -7.68
C LEU A 23 -8.22 0.67 -7.46
N LEU A 24 -7.71 1.05 -6.29
CA LEU A 24 -7.36 2.43 -5.98
C LEU A 24 -6.21 2.94 -6.86
N VAL A 25 -5.19 2.10 -7.10
CA VAL A 25 -4.08 2.43 -8.01
C VAL A 25 -4.57 2.58 -9.45
N TYR A 26 -5.41 1.68 -9.94
CA TYR A 26 -5.96 1.77 -11.30
C TYR A 26 -6.87 2.97 -11.47
N TRP A 27 -7.68 3.30 -10.47
CA TRP A 27 -8.48 4.51 -10.49
C TRP A 27 -7.59 5.77 -10.58
N ALA A 28 -6.57 5.88 -9.74
CA ALA A 28 -5.64 7.01 -9.79
C ALA A 28 -4.88 7.09 -11.13
N ALA A 29 -4.49 5.95 -11.71
CA ALA A 29 -3.83 5.87 -13.01
C ALA A 29 -4.75 6.37 -14.14
N ASN A 30 -6.01 5.93 -14.17
CA ASN A 30 -6.99 6.40 -15.15
C ASN A 30 -7.22 7.92 -15.06
N LEU A 31 -7.35 8.45 -13.85
CA LEU A 31 -7.47 9.89 -13.64
C LEU A 31 -6.21 10.65 -14.08
N ARG A 32 -5.03 10.05 -13.93
CA ARG A 32 -3.79 10.63 -14.45
C ARG A 32 -3.79 10.69 -15.97
N ASP A 33 -4.21 9.63 -16.64
CA ASP A 33 -4.31 9.61 -18.12
C ASP A 33 -5.32 10.66 -18.63
N GLU A 34 -6.45 10.81 -17.97
CA GLU A 34 -7.41 11.88 -18.26
C GLU A 34 -6.84 13.27 -17.96
N SER A 35 -6.07 13.42 -16.88
CA SER A 35 -5.47 14.69 -16.49
C SER A 35 -4.48 15.23 -17.53
N LEU A 36 -3.82 14.36 -18.29
CA LEU A 36 -2.94 14.76 -19.39
C LEU A 36 -3.70 15.45 -20.53
N LYS A 37 -5.00 15.20 -20.64
CA LYS A 37 -5.88 15.80 -21.66
C LYS A 37 -6.59 17.06 -21.18
N THR A 38 -6.80 17.22 -19.86
CA THR A 38 -7.66 18.23 -19.25
C THR A 38 -6.92 19.20 -18.33
N GLU A 39 -5.60 19.05 -18.17
CA GLU A 39 -4.76 19.82 -17.22
C GLU A 39 -5.20 19.71 -15.75
N ARG A 40 -6.11 18.80 -15.42
CA ARG A 40 -6.56 18.55 -14.06
C ARG A 40 -5.42 17.89 -13.26
N ARG A 41 -5.14 18.38 -12.06
CA ARG A 41 -4.23 17.74 -11.11
C ARG A 41 -4.90 16.53 -10.44
N CYS A 42 -4.17 15.41 -10.33
CA CYS A 42 -4.63 14.19 -9.66
C CYS A 42 -3.79 13.84 -8.42
N THR A 43 -3.18 14.84 -7.81
CA THR A 43 -2.30 14.66 -6.63
C THR A 43 -3.04 14.01 -5.47
N PHE A 44 -4.28 14.40 -5.21
CA PHE A 44 -5.11 13.85 -4.14
C PHE A 44 -5.32 12.34 -4.30
N GLU A 45 -5.75 11.91 -5.48
CA GLU A 45 -6.03 10.51 -5.78
C GLU A 45 -4.73 9.66 -5.82
N ALA A 46 -3.67 10.22 -6.37
CA ALA A 46 -2.36 9.57 -6.38
C ALA A 46 -1.79 9.39 -4.95
N SER A 47 -1.98 10.40 -4.09
CA SER A 47 -1.57 10.32 -2.69
C SER A 47 -2.34 9.24 -1.93
N MET A 48 -3.65 9.12 -2.14
CA MET A 48 -4.45 8.06 -1.53
C MET A 48 -4.00 6.68 -2.02
N ALA A 49 -3.77 6.52 -3.32
CA ALA A 49 -3.32 5.27 -3.90
C ALA A 49 -1.95 4.84 -3.34
N LYS A 50 -0.98 5.76 -3.31
CA LYS A 50 0.37 5.50 -2.77
C LYS A 50 0.29 5.15 -1.28
N LEU A 51 -0.39 5.94 -0.49
CA LEU A 51 -0.54 5.73 0.95
C LEU A 51 -1.14 4.35 1.26
N PHE A 52 -2.29 4.04 0.69
CA PHE A 52 -3.00 2.80 0.98
C PHE A 52 -2.24 1.57 0.47
N ALA A 53 -1.75 1.59 -0.76
CA ALA A 53 -1.05 0.45 -1.35
C ALA A 53 0.23 0.10 -0.58
N THR A 54 1.00 1.10 -0.14
CA THR A 54 2.26 0.86 0.59
C THR A 54 2.05 0.44 2.04
N ASP A 55 1.01 0.95 2.72
CA ASP A 55 0.63 0.50 4.06
C ASP A 55 0.11 -0.94 4.02
N VAL A 56 -0.73 -1.29 3.04
CA VAL A 56 -1.22 -2.66 2.80
C VAL A 56 -0.06 -3.61 2.47
N ALA A 57 0.88 -3.20 1.62
CA ALA A 57 2.05 -4.01 1.27
C ALA A 57 2.89 -4.34 2.53
N MET A 58 3.16 -3.36 3.38
CA MET A 58 3.93 -3.56 4.61
C MET A 58 3.19 -4.46 5.62
N LYS A 59 1.89 -4.24 5.81
CA LYS A 59 1.03 -5.07 6.66
C LYS A 59 1.09 -6.54 6.22
N HIS A 60 0.91 -6.80 4.93
CA HIS A 60 0.84 -8.17 4.43
C HIS A 60 2.20 -8.83 4.27
N ALA A 61 3.27 -8.09 4.04
CA ALA A 61 4.62 -8.62 4.13
C ALA A 61 4.93 -9.09 5.56
N THR A 62 4.48 -8.34 6.58
CA THR A 62 4.58 -8.75 7.99
C THR A 62 3.78 -10.03 8.26
N ASN A 63 2.53 -10.09 7.78
CA ASN A 63 1.68 -11.27 7.93
C ASN A 63 2.26 -12.49 7.21
N ALA A 64 2.87 -12.30 6.05
CA ALA A 64 3.51 -13.38 5.30
C ALA A 64 4.67 -14.01 6.11
N VAL A 65 5.53 -13.19 6.72
CA VAL A 65 6.58 -13.68 7.63
C VAL A 65 5.95 -14.43 8.81
N GLN A 66 4.87 -13.91 9.39
CA GLN A 66 4.17 -14.56 10.50
C GLN A 66 3.59 -15.92 10.12
N ILE A 67 2.99 -16.05 8.94
CA ILE A 67 2.44 -17.33 8.42
C ILE A 67 3.55 -18.38 8.23
N PHE A 68 4.71 -17.96 7.75
CA PHE A 68 5.87 -18.85 7.59
C PHE A 68 6.55 -19.19 8.93
N GLY A 69 6.22 -18.49 10.03
CA GLY A 69 6.85 -18.70 11.32
C GLY A 69 8.36 -18.50 11.28
N GLY A 70 9.11 -19.33 11.99
CA GLY A 70 10.57 -19.23 12.04
C GLY A 70 11.25 -19.32 10.67
N TYR A 71 10.68 -20.06 9.74
CA TYR A 71 11.17 -20.14 8.36
C TYR A 71 11.03 -18.82 7.59
N GLY A 72 10.03 -18.00 7.91
CA GLY A 72 9.86 -16.69 7.32
C GLY A 72 10.87 -15.64 7.79
N TYR A 73 11.54 -15.90 8.91
CA TYR A 73 12.52 -14.99 9.49
C TYR A 73 13.95 -15.22 8.98
N ILE A 74 14.28 -16.43 8.57
CA ILE A 74 15.61 -16.79 8.10
C ILE A 74 15.77 -16.54 6.59
N ARG A 75 17.02 -16.31 6.16
CA ARG A 75 17.37 -16.23 4.75
C ARG A 75 17.10 -17.58 4.05
N GLY A 76 16.71 -17.52 2.78
CA GLY A 76 16.38 -18.68 1.95
C GLY A 76 14.93 -18.71 1.51
N TYR A 77 14.02 -18.03 2.21
CA TYR A 77 12.64 -17.82 1.80
C TYR A 77 12.41 -16.37 1.36
N ALA A 78 11.65 -16.17 0.29
CA ALA A 78 11.45 -14.83 -0.28
C ALA A 78 10.78 -13.83 0.66
N VAL A 79 9.98 -14.30 1.63
CA VAL A 79 9.16 -13.44 2.51
C VAL A 79 10.00 -12.53 3.41
N GLU A 80 11.16 -12.98 3.91
CA GLU A 80 12.04 -12.14 4.73
C GLU A 80 12.63 -10.98 3.91
N ARG A 81 12.99 -11.24 2.66
CA ARG A 81 13.49 -10.22 1.73
C ARG A 81 12.39 -9.24 1.36
N ILE A 82 11.21 -9.73 0.98
CA ILE A 82 10.06 -8.89 0.65
C ILE A 82 9.69 -7.99 1.83
N PHE A 83 9.68 -8.52 3.06
CA PHE A 83 9.43 -7.73 4.26
C PHE A 83 10.40 -6.55 4.40
N ARG A 84 11.69 -6.75 4.16
CA ARG A 84 12.69 -5.68 4.17
C ARG A 84 12.51 -4.70 3.01
N ASP A 85 12.26 -5.23 1.81
CA ASP A 85 12.17 -4.44 0.59
C ASP A 85 10.94 -3.54 0.57
N VAL A 86 9.77 -4.00 1.05
CA VAL A 86 8.54 -3.18 1.00
C VAL A 86 8.56 -2.00 1.98
N LYS A 87 9.42 -2.02 2.99
CA LYS A 87 9.51 -0.89 3.94
C LYS A 87 9.88 0.43 3.26
N ILE A 88 10.73 0.39 2.26
CA ILE A 88 11.13 1.61 1.53
C ILE A 88 9.95 2.28 0.82
N LEU A 89 8.92 1.51 0.44
CA LEU A 89 7.74 2.05 -0.23
C LEU A 89 6.96 3.06 0.63
N GLN A 90 7.03 2.95 1.94
CA GLN A 90 6.42 3.92 2.86
C GLN A 90 7.25 5.20 3.03
N ILE A 91 8.51 5.21 2.56
CA ILE A 91 9.49 6.26 2.81
C ILE A 91 9.76 7.10 1.57
N PHE A 92 10.06 6.45 0.42
CA PHE A 92 10.47 7.15 -0.79
C PHE A 92 9.29 7.80 -1.53
N ASP A 93 9.60 8.68 -2.49
CA ASP A 93 8.62 9.44 -3.30
C ASP A 93 7.58 10.20 -2.47
N GLY A 94 8.02 10.74 -1.35
CA GLY A 94 7.19 11.35 -0.33
C GLY A 94 6.68 10.33 0.69
N THR A 95 7.12 10.49 1.93
CA THR A 95 6.75 9.56 3.00
C THR A 95 5.24 9.47 3.16
N ASN A 96 4.75 8.39 3.77
CA ASN A 96 3.32 8.21 4.00
C ASN A 96 2.73 9.28 4.92
N GLU A 97 3.54 9.93 5.76
CA GLU A 97 3.17 11.13 6.54
C GLU A 97 2.91 12.32 5.61
N ILE A 98 3.78 12.55 4.62
CA ILE A 98 3.58 13.60 3.60
C ILE A 98 2.31 13.32 2.77
N GLN A 99 2.08 12.08 2.38
CA GLN A 99 0.87 11.71 1.63
C GLN A 99 -0.40 12.00 2.44
N ARG A 100 -0.41 11.72 3.75
CA ARG A 100 -1.51 12.08 4.65
C ARG A 100 -1.72 13.59 4.71
N GLY A 101 -0.64 14.35 4.77
CA GLY A 101 -0.69 15.81 4.74
C GLY A 101 -1.33 16.34 3.45
N LEU A 102 -0.91 15.84 2.28
CA LEU A 102 -1.46 16.25 0.99
C LEU A 102 -2.96 15.91 0.86
N ILE A 103 -3.38 14.75 1.34
CA ILE A 103 -4.80 14.36 1.36
C ILE A 103 -5.61 15.31 2.26
N ALA A 104 -5.12 15.56 3.47
CA ALA A 104 -5.80 16.44 4.44
C ALA A 104 -5.91 17.88 3.92
N GLN A 105 -4.83 18.41 3.33
CA GLN A 105 -4.82 19.75 2.74
C GLN A 105 -5.86 19.91 1.64
N HIS A 106 -6.00 18.90 0.79
CA HIS A 106 -7.02 18.90 -0.26
C HIS A 106 -8.43 18.93 0.32
N LEU A 107 -8.72 18.07 1.31
CA LEU A 107 -10.04 17.98 1.94
C LEU A 107 -10.42 19.23 2.77
N LEU A 108 -9.44 19.83 3.42
CA LEU A 108 -9.63 21.02 4.26
C LEU A 108 -9.51 22.33 3.47
N ASN A 109 -9.17 22.27 2.19
CA ASN A 109 -8.95 23.42 1.33
C ASN A 109 -7.92 24.42 1.92
N ILE A 110 -6.84 23.92 2.51
CA ILE A 110 -5.73 24.69 3.05
C ILE A 110 -4.52 24.59 2.14
N LYS A 111 -3.70 25.66 2.10
CA LYS A 111 -2.48 25.67 1.29
C LYS A 111 -1.44 24.73 1.90
N ALA A 112 -0.67 24.06 1.01
CA ALA A 112 0.56 23.35 1.40
C ALA A 112 1.56 24.34 2.01
N TRP A 113 2.34 23.86 2.99
CA TRP A 113 3.51 24.57 3.50
C TRP A 113 4.57 24.77 2.43
#